data_d67d4ad3e8e1fdf56b670a70d80057c3
#
_entry.id   d67d4ad3e8e1fdf56b670a70d80057c3
#
_cell.length_a   1.000
_cell.length_b   1.000
_cell.length_c   1.000
_cell.angle_alpha   90.00
_cell.angle_beta   90.00
_cell.angle_gamma   90.00
#
_symmetry.space_group_name_H-M   'P 1'
#
loop_
_entity.id
_entity.type
_entity.pdbx_description
1 polymer ?
#
loop_
_entity_poly.entity_id
_entity_poly.type
_entity_poly.pdbx_seq_one_letter_code
_entity_poly.pdbx_strand_id
1 'polypeptide(L)'
;MENAKIQNLYDLNETLAGEYLRGFTYPWEALSGIGELISELGKKLDPEKYEYRGDSVWIAKSARIYENVGAVIGPCIIGENTEVRPGAFIRGKALVGNDCVIGNSTELKNVIIFNHVQVPHYNYVGDSILGFYSHMGAGSITSNVKSDKTLVVVKDGNEEIATGLKKFGAMLGDHVEVGCNSVLNPGTVIGRNTNIYPLSRVRGVIPSDSIFKDGDEIVIKR
;
A
#
# COMPACT_ATOMS: atom_id res chain seq x y z
N MET A 1 -10.45 -4.49 17.91
CA MET A 1 -10.11 -4.71 16.48
C MET A 1 -8.75 -5.37 16.31
N GLU A 2 -8.61 -6.63 16.74
CA GLU A 2 -7.31 -7.32 16.68
C GLU A 2 -6.83 -7.52 15.23
N ASN A 3 -7.72 -7.90 14.32
CA ASN A 3 -7.38 -8.16 12.92
C ASN A 3 -6.80 -6.95 12.15
N ALA A 4 -6.95 -5.74 12.70
CA ALA A 4 -6.47 -4.51 12.07
C ALA A 4 -5.14 -4.00 12.65
N LYS A 5 -4.56 -4.68 13.66
CA LYS A 5 -3.29 -4.25 14.27
C LYS A 5 -2.10 -4.58 13.36
N ILE A 6 -1.10 -3.71 13.37
CA ILE A 6 0.14 -3.86 12.58
C ILE A 6 0.77 -5.24 12.77
N GLN A 7 0.90 -5.70 14.01
CA GLN A 7 1.52 -6.99 14.33
C GLN A 7 0.81 -8.21 13.73
N ASN A 8 -0.48 -8.08 13.43
CA ASN A 8 -1.30 -9.13 12.84
C ASN A 8 -1.39 -9.02 11.31
N LEU A 9 -0.97 -7.90 10.75
CA LEU A 9 -1.02 -7.64 9.32
C LEU A 9 0.32 -7.83 8.60
N TYR A 10 1.45 -7.48 9.26
CA TYR A 10 2.71 -7.30 8.54
C TYR A 10 3.90 -8.02 9.18
N ASP A 11 4.77 -8.58 8.35
CA ASP A 11 6.15 -8.86 8.72
C ASP A 11 6.98 -7.57 8.53
N LEU A 12 7.29 -6.90 9.62
CA LEU A 12 7.98 -5.62 9.60
C LEU A 12 9.46 -5.70 9.19
N ASN A 13 10.01 -6.90 8.98
CA ASN A 13 11.35 -7.07 8.43
C ASN A 13 11.37 -6.92 6.89
N GLU A 14 10.20 -6.95 6.26
CA GLU A 14 10.02 -6.88 4.82
C GLU A 14 9.77 -5.45 4.30
N THR A 15 10.22 -4.44 5.05
CA THR A 15 10.14 -3.04 4.65
C THR A 15 11.18 -2.17 5.36
N LEU A 16 11.66 -1.14 4.68
CA LEU A 16 12.49 -0.09 5.32
C LEU A 16 11.72 0.71 6.39
N ALA A 17 10.39 0.69 6.36
CA ALA A 17 9.54 1.36 7.33
C ALA A 17 9.33 0.56 8.63
N GLY A 18 9.93 -0.63 8.79
CA GLY A 18 9.63 -1.53 9.88
C GLY A 18 9.75 -0.91 11.28
N GLU A 19 10.86 -0.21 11.53
CA GLU A 19 11.07 0.46 12.83
C GLU A 19 10.05 1.59 13.07
N TYR A 20 9.72 2.35 12.04
CA TYR A 20 8.70 3.40 12.12
C TYR A 20 7.32 2.81 12.45
N LEU A 21 6.93 1.73 11.76
CA LEU A 21 5.63 1.08 11.96
C LEU A 21 5.48 0.45 13.35
N ARG A 22 6.57 -0.02 13.97
CA ARG A 22 6.55 -0.52 15.37
C ARG A 22 6.07 0.51 16.39
N GLY A 23 6.14 1.79 16.07
CA GLY A 23 5.67 2.89 16.93
C GLY A 23 4.15 3.05 16.98
N PHE A 24 3.38 2.30 16.19
CA PHE A 24 1.93 2.44 16.06
C PHE A 24 1.18 1.14 16.38
N THR A 25 -0.07 1.27 16.78
CA THR A 25 -0.97 0.12 16.96
C THR A 25 -1.64 -0.27 15.64
N TYR A 26 -2.16 0.73 14.94
CA TYR A 26 -2.87 0.55 13.69
C TYR A 26 -2.12 1.19 12.52
N PRO A 27 -2.11 0.57 11.33
CA PRO A 27 -1.30 1.04 10.21
C PRO A 27 -1.68 2.43 9.68
N TRP A 28 -2.94 2.82 9.78
CA TRP A 28 -3.38 4.15 9.31
C TRP A 28 -2.83 5.31 10.14
N GLU A 29 -2.39 5.06 11.38
CA GLU A 29 -1.77 6.06 12.24
C GLU A 29 -0.44 6.56 11.64
N ALA A 30 0.22 5.71 10.86
CA ALA A 30 1.49 6.01 10.20
C ALA A 30 1.36 6.92 8.95
N LEU A 31 0.17 7.04 8.36
CA LEU A 31 -0.02 7.68 7.05
C LEU A 31 0.44 9.15 7.00
N SER A 32 0.25 9.90 8.07
CA SER A 32 0.58 11.32 8.12
C SER A 32 2.08 11.60 8.06
N GLY A 33 2.90 10.69 8.61
CA GLY A 33 4.36 10.84 8.72
C GLY A 33 5.17 10.23 7.57
N ILE A 34 4.54 9.61 6.56
CA ILE A 34 5.25 8.90 5.47
C ILE A 34 6.27 9.80 4.76
N GLY A 35 5.91 11.05 4.49
CA GLY A 35 6.82 11.96 3.78
C GLY A 35 8.09 12.29 4.57
N GLU A 36 7.97 12.51 5.88
CA GLU A 36 9.10 12.74 6.77
C GLU A 36 9.96 11.48 6.92
N LEU A 37 9.32 10.35 7.14
CA LEU A 37 9.97 9.03 7.18
C LEU A 37 10.87 8.81 5.95
N ILE A 38 10.33 9.00 4.74
CA ILE A 38 11.09 8.80 3.50
C ILE A 38 12.31 9.73 3.44
N SER A 39 12.13 10.99 3.81
CA SER A 39 13.22 11.97 3.80
C SER A 39 14.32 11.60 4.79
N GLU A 40 13.98 11.06 5.96
CA GLU A 40 14.95 10.62 6.96
C GLU A 40 15.64 9.29 6.59
N LEU A 41 14.88 8.34 6.05
CA LEU A 41 15.45 7.08 5.54
C LEU A 41 16.39 7.32 4.37
N GLY A 42 15.98 8.15 3.42
CA GLY A 42 16.77 8.43 2.21
C GLY A 42 18.17 8.95 2.51
N LYS A 43 18.33 9.81 3.54
CA LYS A 43 19.63 10.33 3.98
C LYS A 43 20.57 9.25 4.53
N LYS A 44 20.02 8.09 4.94
CA LYS A 44 20.76 6.97 5.56
C LYS A 44 21.02 5.83 4.59
N LEU A 45 20.44 5.89 3.37
CA LEU A 45 20.65 4.86 2.36
C LEU A 45 22.12 4.80 1.91
N ASP A 46 22.59 3.59 1.65
CA ASP A 46 23.93 3.36 1.15
C ASP A 46 24.09 3.96 -0.26
N PRO A 47 24.98 4.95 -0.46
CA PRO A 47 25.21 5.56 -1.77
C PRO A 47 25.83 4.61 -2.80
N GLU A 48 26.41 3.48 -2.37
CA GLU A 48 26.84 2.44 -3.30
C GLU A 48 25.66 1.66 -3.91
N LYS A 49 24.52 1.62 -3.22
CA LYS A 49 23.31 0.94 -3.67
C LYS A 49 22.24 1.87 -4.24
N TYR A 50 22.17 3.11 -3.77
CA TYR A 50 21.12 4.06 -4.14
C TYR A 50 21.70 5.31 -4.80
N GLU A 51 21.00 5.80 -5.81
CA GLU A 51 21.23 7.07 -6.46
C GLU A 51 20.25 8.12 -5.92
N TYR A 52 20.76 9.28 -5.51
CA TYR A 52 19.93 10.45 -5.20
C TYR A 52 19.72 11.27 -6.48
N ARG A 53 18.46 11.50 -6.86
CA ARG A 53 18.08 12.21 -8.08
C ARG A 53 17.55 13.63 -7.87
N GLY A 54 17.76 14.21 -6.68
CA GLY A 54 17.20 15.51 -6.31
C GLY A 54 15.79 15.38 -5.73
N ASP A 55 15.22 16.48 -5.22
CA ASP A 55 13.84 16.60 -4.71
C ASP A 55 13.38 15.47 -3.77
N SER A 56 14.31 14.98 -2.94
CA SER A 56 14.07 13.84 -2.03
C SER A 56 13.65 12.55 -2.77
N VAL A 57 14.27 12.27 -3.91
CA VAL A 57 14.09 11.03 -4.67
C VAL A 57 15.35 10.18 -4.59
N TRP A 58 15.23 8.96 -4.06
CA TRP A 58 16.28 7.94 -4.01
C TRP A 58 15.83 6.69 -4.76
N ILE A 59 16.64 6.21 -5.67
CA ILE A 59 16.32 5.04 -6.49
C ILE A 59 17.48 4.06 -6.39
N ALA A 60 17.18 2.80 -6.07
CA ALA A 60 18.20 1.74 -6.08
C ALA A 60 18.82 1.60 -7.47
N LYS A 61 20.14 1.46 -7.55
CA LYS A 61 20.87 1.32 -8.82
C LYS A 61 20.49 0.06 -9.60
N SER A 62 19.97 -0.96 -8.89
CA SER A 62 19.43 -2.18 -9.49
C SER A 62 17.97 -2.08 -9.92
N ALA A 63 17.26 -0.99 -9.54
CA ALA A 63 15.89 -0.77 -9.97
C ALA A 63 15.82 -0.43 -11.47
N ARG A 64 14.78 -0.95 -12.12
CA ARG A 64 14.53 -0.71 -13.53
C ARG A 64 13.42 0.31 -13.72
N ILE A 65 13.80 1.54 -14.03
CA ILE A 65 12.87 2.59 -14.44
C ILE A 65 12.83 2.60 -15.96
N TYR A 66 11.67 2.23 -16.53
CA TYR A 66 11.51 2.18 -17.97
C TYR A 66 11.43 3.59 -18.57
N GLU A 67 11.70 3.70 -19.87
CA GLU A 67 11.40 4.91 -20.64
C GLU A 67 9.88 5.16 -20.63
N ASN A 68 9.48 6.43 -20.72
CA ASN A 68 8.06 6.83 -20.72
C ASN A 68 7.31 6.54 -19.39
N VAL A 69 8.00 6.48 -18.26
CA VAL A 69 7.39 6.66 -16.96
C VAL A 69 6.79 8.06 -16.89
N GLY A 70 5.58 8.21 -16.35
CA GLY A 70 4.90 9.50 -16.32
C GLY A 70 5.67 10.54 -15.49
N ALA A 71 5.85 10.30 -14.20
CA ALA A 71 6.72 11.08 -13.34
C ALA A 71 7.06 10.31 -12.06
N VAL A 72 8.23 10.60 -11.48
CA VAL A 72 8.63 10.20 -10.13
C VAL A 72 8.86 11.47 -9.32
N ILE A 73 7.94 11.80 -8.43
CA ILE A 73 7.97 13.01 -7.60
C ILE A 73 8.35 12.62 -6.18
N GLY A 74 9.22 13.39 -5.56
CA GLY A 74 9.64 13.19 -4.18
C GLY A 74 8.62 13.70 -3.12
N PRO A 75 8.80 13.33 -1.86
CA PRO A 75 9.79 12.37 -1.39
C PRO A 75 9.44 10.94 -1.83
N CYS A 76 10.44 10.20 -2.32
CA CYS A 76 10.26 8.86 -2.84
C CYS A 76 11.52 8.01 -2.64
N ILE A 77 11.33 6.74 -2.23
CA ILE A 77 12.36 5.70 -2.29
C ILE A 77 11.84 4.58 -3.15
N ILE A 78 12.65 4.12 -4.12
CA ILE A 78 12.39 2.92 -4.92
C ILE A 78 13.47 1.90 -4.62
N GLY A 79 13.08 0.74 -4.09
CA GLY A 79 13.95 -0.34 -3.61
C GLY A 79 14.65 -1.13 -4.71
N GLU A 80 15.56 -2.01 -4.26
CA GLU A 80 16.40 -2.84 -5.14
C GLU A 80 15.55 -3.75 -6.03
N ASN A 81 15.96 -3.97 -7.28
CA ASN A 81 15.34 -4.82 -8.31
C ASN A 81 13.87 -4.47 -8.65
N THR A 82 13.35 -3.38 -8.15
CA THR A 82 11.97 -2.95 -8.41
C THR A 82 11.82 -2.45 -9.84
N GLU A 83 10.75 -2.86 -10.51
CA GLU A 83 10.39 -2.36 -11.83
C GLU A 83 9.34 -1.25 -11.76
N VAL A 84 9.63 -0.12 -12.42
CA VAL A 84 8.66 0.96 -12.66
C VAL A 84 8.41 1.03 -14.16
N ARG A 85 7.22 0.60 -14.59
CA ARG A 85 6.86 0.38 -16.00
C ARG A 85 6.30 1.65 -16.67
N PRO A 86 6.21 1.66 -18.02
CA PRO A 86 5.70 2.81 -18.78
C PRO A 86 4.33 3.30 -18.29
N GLY A 87 4.16 4.61 -18.20
CA GLY A 87 2.93 5.25 -17.77
C GLY A 87 2.69 5.27 -16.26
N ALA A 88 3.54 4.64 -15.45
CA ALA A 88 3.43 4.72 -14.00
C ALA A 88 3.65 6.17 -13.52
N PHE A 89 2.85 6.61 -12.54
CA PHE A 89 2.92 7.94 -11.95
C PHE A 89 3.13 7.87 -10.44
N ILE A 90 4.34 8.16 -9.97
CA ILE A 90 4.66 8.20 -8.54
C ILE A 90 4.55 9.64 -8.07
N ARG A 91 3.48 9.95 -7.34
CA ARG A 91 3.08 11.32 -6.95
C ARG A 91 3.66 11.81 -5.63
N GLY A 92 4.71 11.19 -5.15
CA GLY A 92 5.36 11.56 -3.91
C GLY A 92 4.79 10.92 -2.65
N LYS A 93 5.59 11.00 -1.59
CA LYS A 93 5.38 10.27 -0.34
C LYS A 93 5.23 8.77 -0.60
N ALA A 94 6.09 8.22 -1.46
CA ALA A 94 6.04 6.82 -1.86
C ALA A 94 7.32 6.10 -1.41
N LEU A 95 7.18 5.20 -0.43
CA LEU A 95 8.20 4.24 -0.06
C LEU A 95 7.87 2.91 -0.75
N VAL A 96 8.68 2.52 -1.73
CA VAL A 96 8.53 1.27 -2.47
C VAL A 96 9.67 0.33 -2.10
N GLY A 97 9.33 -0.86 -1.64
CA GLY A 97 10.26 -1.91 -1.25
C GLY A 97 11.06 -2.51 -2.40
N ASN A 98 11.74 -3.60 -2.11
CA ASN A 98 12.55 -4.36 -3.07
C ASN A 98 11.67 -5.32 -3.89
N ASP A 99 12.15 -5.69 -5.08
CA ASP A 99 11.53 -6.71 -5.95
C ASP A 99 10.05 -6.44 -6.27
N CYS A 100 9.63 -5.18 -6.26
CA CYS A 100 8.26 -4.76 -6.54
C CYS A 100 8.01 -4.55 -8.04
N VAL A 101 6.74 -4.58 -8.42
CA VAL A 101 6.30 -4.18 -9.76
C VAL A 101 5.30 -3.03 -9.64
N ILE A 102 5.72 -1.84 -10.06
CA ILE A 102 4.85 -0.68 -10.25
C ILE A 102 4.56 -0.59 -11.75
N GLY A 103 3.41 -1.07 -12.12
CA GLY A 103 3.12 -1.41 -13.52
C GLY A 103 2.57 -0.29 -14.37
N ASN A 104 2.12 -0.68 -15.56
CA ASN A 104 1.61 0.26 -16.56
C ASN A 104 0.45 1.10 -16.00
N SER A 105 0.58 2.42 -16.14
CA SER A 105 -0.45 3.38 -15.75
C SER A 105 -0.94 3.25 -14.29
N THR A 106 -0.07 2.81 -13.39
CA THR A 106 -0.33 2.75 -11.96
C THR A 106 0.05 4.06 -11.31
N GLU A 107 -0.84 4.63 -10.51
CA GLU A 107 -0.58 5.84 -9.72
C GLU A 107 -0.35 5.48 -8.25
N LEU A 108 0.76 5.96 -7.66
CA LEU A 108 1.07 5.85 -6.23
C LEU A 108 1.10 7.23 -5.58
N LYS A 109 0.48 7.37 -4.41
CA LYS A 109 0.46 8.62 -3.65
C LYS A 109 0.30 8.38 -2.16
N ASN A 110 1.27 8.80 -1.33
CA ASN A 110 1.27 8.66 0.12
C ASN A 110 1.11 7.19 0.55
N VAL A 111 2.12 6.37 0.25
CA VAL A 111 2.07 4.91 0.40
C VAL A 111 3.35 4.33 1.00
N ILE A 112 3.20 3.21 1.70
CA ILE A 112 4.27 2.28 2.03
C ILE A 112 3.96 0.96 1.31
N ILE A 113 4.83 0.58 0.39
CA ILE A 113 4.76 -0.65 -0.38
C ILE A 113 5.89 -1.55 0.13
N PHE A 114 5.57 -2.70 0.68
CA PHE A 114 6.53 -3.67 1.21
C PHE A 114 7.26 -4.39 0.06
N ASN A 115 8.23 -5.25 0.40
CA ASN A 115 8.96 -6.03 -0.60
C ASN A 115 8.02 -6.97 -1.37
N HIS A 116 8.36 -7.28 -2.63
CA HIS A 116 7.66 -8.19 -3.54
C HIS A 116 6.20 -7.83 -3.86
N VAL A 117 5.76 -6.63 -3.57
CA VAL A 117 4.39 -6.18 -3.90
C VAL A 117 4.25 -5.93 -5.40
N GLN A 118 3.10 -6.30 -5.94
CA GLN A 118 2.77 -6.05 -7.34
C GLN A 118 1.49 -5.24 -7.49
N VAL A 119 1.61 -4.10 -8.17
CA VAL A 119 0.51 -3.23 -8.62
C VAL A 119 0.67 -2.99 -10.11
N PRO A 120 0.43 -4.04 -10.96
CA PRO A 120 1.02 -4.14 -12.28
C PRO A 120 0.27 -3.40 -13.39
N HIS A 121 -1.03 -3.08 -13.22
CA HIS A 121 -1.84 -2.61 -14.34
C HIS A 121 -2.99 -1.69 -13.92
N TYR A 122 -2.93 -0.39 -14.31
CA TYR A 122 -4.03 0.56 -14.14
C TYR A 122 -4.55 0.64 -12.71
N ASN A 123 -3.66 0.58 -11.75
CA ASN A 123 -4.04 0.65 -10.33
C ASN A 123 -3.95 2.11 -9.83
N TYR A 124 -4.82 2.46 -8.89
CA TYR A 124 -4.64 3.63 -8.05
C TYR A 124 -4.41 3.19 -6.61
N VAL A 125 -3.27 3.57 -6.05
CA VAL A 125 -2.92 3.29 -4.65
C VAL A 125 -2.61 4.60 -3.95
N GLY A 126 -3.54 5.03 -3.11
CA GLY A 126 -3.42 6.30 -2.40
C GLY A 126 -3.72 6.18 -0.90
N ASP A 127 -2.90 6.82 -0.06
CA ASP A 127 -3.06 6.85 1.39
C ASP A 127 -3.23 5.42 1.96
N SER A 128 -2.30 4.52 1.61
CA SER A 128 -2.41 3.06 1.80
C SER A 128 -1.08 2.42 2.21
N ILE A 129 -1.16 1.25 2.84
CA ILE A 129 -0.02 0.39 3.13
C ILE A 129 -0.31 -0.99 2.55
N LEU A 130 0.60 -1.50 1.71
CA LEU A 130 0.51 -2.80 1.07
C LEU A 130 1.62 -3.71 1.63
N GLY A 131 1.21 -4.79 2.28
CA GLY A 131 2.09 -5.75 2.94
C GLY A 131 2.86 -6.65 1.98
N PHE A 132 3.81 -7.37 2.50
CA PHE A 132 4.73 -8.25 1.81
C PHE A 132 4.01 -9.25 0.89
N TYR A 133 4.47 -9.39 -0.35
CA TYR A 133 3.85 -10.24 -1.39
C TYR A 133 2.37 -9.92 -1.68
N SER A 134 1.85 -8.77 -1.32
CA SER A 134 0.49 -8.44 -1.73
C SER A 134 0.42 -8.07 -3.22
N HIS A 135 -0.72 -8.36 -3.83
CA HIS A 135 -0.94 -8.13 -5.25
C HIS A 135 -2.31 -7.48 -5.49
N MET A 136 -2.34 -6.50 -6.36
CA MET A 136 -3.57 -5.85 -6.81
C MET A 136 -3.81 -6.16 -8.29
N GLY A 137 -4.84 -6.90 -8.61
CA GLY A 137 -5.24 -7.22 -9.97
C GLY A 137 -5.54 -5.98 -10.81
N ALA A 138 -5.53 -6.13 -12.13
CA ALA A 138 -5.68 -5.03 -13.08
C ALA A 138 -6.94 -4.19 -12.79
N GLY A 139 -6.79 -2.87 -12.78
CA GLY A 139 -7.89 -1.93 -12.56
C GLY A 139 -8.42 -1.85 -11.13
N SER A 140 -7.88 -2.62 -10.19
CA SER A 140 -8.26 -2.48 -8.78
C SER A 140 -7.70 -1.20 -8.17
N ILE A 141 -8.45 -0.57 -7.28
CA ILE A 141 -8.13 0.74 -6.72
C ILE A 141 -8.38 0.84 -5.21
N THR A 142 -7.59 1.68 -4.53
CA THR A 142 -7.86 2.11 -3.16
C THR A 142 -8.57 3.46 -3.18
N SER A 143 -9.90 3.48 -3.05
CA SER A 143 -10.63 4.73 -2.90
C SER A 143 -10.29 5.36 -1.54
N ASN A 144 -9.74 6.56 -1.53
CA ASN A 144 -9.18 7.16 -0.32
C ASN A 144 -9.97 8.32 0.29
N VAL A 145 -11.08 8.72 -0.34
CA VAL A 145 -11.95 9.81 0.14
C VAL A 145 -13.40 9.37 0.10
N LYS A 146 -14.11 9.53 1.22
CA LYS A 146 -15.56 9.31 1.27
C LYS A 146 -16.30 10.34 0.42
N SER A 147 -17.39 9.94 -0.22
CA SER A 147 -18.21 10.82 -1.07
C SER A 147 -18.83 11.98 -0.29
N ASP A 148 -19.20 11.75 0.98
CA ASP A 148 -19.75 12.75 1.89
C ASP A 148 -18.69 13.69 2.52
N LYS A 149 -17.41 13.49 2.20
CA LYS A 149 -16.25 14.25 2.72
C LYS A 149 -16.05 14.20 4.24
N THR A 150 -16.75 13.33 4.95
CA THR A 150 -16.56 13.12 6.39
C THR A 150 -15.27 12.34 6.68
N LEU A 151 -14.84 12.30 7.94
CA LEU A 151 -13.67 11.54 8.36
C LEU A 151 -13.90 10.04 8.20
N VAL A 152 -12.81 9.31 7.93
CA VAL A 152 -12.87 7.86 7.76
C VAL A 152 -12.99 7.18 9.12
N VAL A 153 -13.87 6.20 9.21
CA VAL A 153 -14.06 5.31 10.35
C VAL A 153 -13.77 3.89 9.88
N VAL A 154 -12.93 3.16 10.60
CA VAL A 154 -12.71 1.72 10.37
C VAL A 154 -13.76 0.94 11.13
N LYS A 155 -14.37 -0.05 10.47
CA LYS A 155 -15.45 -0.88 11.01
C LYS A 155 -15.07 -2.35 10.99
N ASP A 156 -15.32 -3.06 12.10
CA ASP A 156 -15.13 -4.50 12.25
C ASP A 156 -16.35 -5.07 13.02
N GLY A 157 -17.33 -5.57 12.30
CA GLY A 157 -18.62 -5.93 12.87
C GLY A 157 -19.27 -4.75 13.61
N ASN A 158 -19.41 -4.87 14.92
CA ASN A 158 -19.98 -3.82 15.77
C ASN A 158 -18.93 -2.86 16.34
N GLU A 159 -17.64 -3.10 16.13
CA GLU A 159 -16.57 -2.22 16.58
C GLU A 159 -16.31 -1.12 15.54
N GLU A 160 -16.11 0.11 16.02
CA GLU A 160 -15.76 1.23 15.17
C GLU A 160 -14.59 2.02 15.77
N ILE A 161 -13.62 2.39 14.92
CA ILE A 161 -12.50 3.28 15.30
C ILE A 161 -12.53 4.53 14.41
N ALA A 162 -12.69 5.69 15.02
CA ALA A 162 -12.52 6.98 14.37
C ALA A 162 -11.02 7.20 14.09
N THR A 163 -10.66 7.39 12.83
CA THR A 163 -9.25 7.53 12.45
C THR A 163 -8.73 8.96 12.52
N GLY A 164 -9.61 9.96 12.55
CA GLY A 164 -9.26 11.36 12.43
C GLY A 164 -8.82 11.77 11.01
N LEU A 165 -8.77 10.83 10.07
CA LEU A 165 -8.24 11.05 8.72
C LEU A 165 -9.37 11.37 7.73
N LYS A 166 -9.13 12.36 6.88
CA LYS A 166 -9.98 12.67 5.72
C LYS A 166 -9.65 11.81 4.50
N LYS A 167 -8.40 11.34 4.43
CA LYS A 167 -7.89 10.48 3.36
C LYS A 167 -7.29 9.23 3.95
N PHE A 168 -7.82 8.08 3.56
CA PHE A 168 -7.37 6.77 3.95
C PHE A 168 -7.88 5.77 2.90
N GLY A 169 -7.00 5.15 2.15
CA GLY A 169 -7.33 4.15 1.14
C GLY A 169 -7.60 2.78 1.73
N ALA A 170 -6.59 1.91 1.69
CA ALA A 170 -6.68 0.55 2.23
C ALA A 170 -5.37 0.10 2.89
N MET A 171 -5.49 -0.84 3.83
CA MET A 171 -4.38 -1.56 4.45
C MET A 171 -4.48 -3.02 4.04
N LEU A 172 -3.53 -3.50 3.26
CA LEU A 172 -3.44 -4.90 2.84
C LEU A 172 -2.37 -5.59 3.67
N GLY A 173 -2.76 -6.63 4.39
CA GLY A 173 -1.81 -7.51 5.08
C GLY A 173 -0.92 -8.27 4.10
N ASP A 174 0.06 -9.01 4.62
CA ASP A 174 0.95 -9.81 3.81
C ASP A 174 0.19 -10.88 3.02
N HIS A 175 0.64 -11.16 1.79
CA HIS A 175 0.07 -12.18 0.90
C HIS A 175 -1.43 -11.98 0.56
N VAL A 176 -1.90 -10.74 0.55
CA VAL A 176 -3.24 -10.41 0.11
C VAL A 176 -3.30 -10.37 -1.42
N GLU A 177 -4.33 -11.02 -1.99
CA GLU A 177 -4.61 -11.02 -3.42
C GLU A 177 -5.92 -10.28 -3.70
N VAL A 178 -5.86 -9.18 -4.43
CA VAL A 178 -7.05 -8.40 -4.81
C VAL A 178 -7.39 -8.68 -6.28
N GLY A 179 -8.57 -9.18 -6.52
CA GLY A 179 -9.08 -9.47 -7.87
C GLY A 179 -9.27 -8.22 -8.73
N CYS A 180 -9.21 -8.40 -10.06
CA CYS A 180 -9.31 -7.31 -11.03
C CYS A 180 -10.57 -6.46 -10.85
N ASN A 181 -10.45 -5.14 -11.14
CA ASN A 181 -11.53 -4.15 -11.08
C ASN A 181 -12.26 -4.07 -9.73
N SER A 182 -11.61 -4.48 -8.64
CA SER A 182 -12.15 -4.33 -7.30
C SER A 182 -11.90 -2.93 -6.74
N VAL A 183 -12.85 -2.44 -5.95
CA VAL A 183 -12.76 -1.15 -5.26
C VAL A 183 -12.65 -1.39 -3.76
N LEU A 184 -11.51 -0.99 -3.20
CA LEU A 184 -11.30 -0.97 -1.76
C LEU A 184 -11.74 0.40 -1.24
N ASN A 185 -12.87 0.45 -0.53
CA ASN A 185 -13.43 1.71 -0.04
C ASN A 185 -12.57 2.32 1.09
N PRO A 186 -12.71 3.63 1.36
CA PRO A 186 -11.93 4.29 2.41
C PRO A 186 -12.05 3.59 3.76
N GLY A 187 -10.89 3.25 4.35
CA GLY A 187 -10.82 2.57 5.63
C GLY A 187 -10.95 1.04 5.55
N THR A 188 -10.77 0.46 4.37
CA THR A 188 -10.67 -1.00 4.23
C THR A 188 -9.37 -1.52 4.82
N VAL A 189 -9.44 -2.59 5.61
CA VAL A 189 -8.30 -3.35 6.13
C VAL A 189 -8.50 -4.82 5.78
N ILE A 190 -7.52 -5.42 5.14
CA ILE A 190 -7.59 -6.81 4.69
C ILE A 190 -6.49 -7.60 5.41
N GLY A 191 -6.89 -8.62 6.17
CA GLY A 191 -6.00 -9.51 6.89
C GLY A 191 -5.09 -10.35 5.99
N ARG A 192 -4.03 -10.90 6.56
CA ARG A 192 -3.04 -11.73 5.85
C ARG A 192 -3.68 -12.87 5.07
N ASN A 193 -3.02 -13.30 3.98
CA ASN A 193 -3.40 -14.48 3.18
C ASN A 193 -4.84 -14.43 2.65
N THR A 194 -5.43 -13.27 2.49
CA THR A 194 -6.84 -13.13 2.07
C THR A 194 -6.95 -12.87 0.59
N ASN A 195 -7.92 -13.50 -0.06
CA ASN A 195 -8.24 -13.28 -1.46
C ASN A 195 -9.55 -12.49 -1.58
N ILE A 196 -9.51 -11.44 -2.38
CA ILE A 196 -10.69 -10.67 -2.78
C ILE A 196 -11.06 -11.06 -4.20
N TYR A 197 -12.29 -11.51 -4.45
CA TYR A 197 -12.75 -11.87 -5.79
C TYR A 197 -12.82 -10.65 -6.71
N PRO A 198 -12.64 -10.84 -8.02
CA PRO A 198 -12.79 -9.76 -9.00
C PRO A 198 -14.14 -9.03 -8.89
N LEU A 199 -14.16 -7.75 -9.29
CA LEU A 199 -15.35 -6.88 -9.28
C LEU A 199 -15.95 -6.64 -7.88
N SER A 200 -15.19 -6.89 -6.83
CA SER A 200 -15.65 -6.71 -5.45
C SER A 200 -15.65 -5.25 -5.03
N ARG A 201 -16.60 -4.89 -4.17
CA ARG A 201 -16.65 -3.62 -3.46
C ARG A 201 -16.42 -3.85 -1.97
N VAL A 202 -15.16 -3.78 -1.54
CA VAL A 202 -14.75 -4.13 -0.17
C VAL A 202 -14.87 -2.94 0.76
N ARG A 203 -15.29 -3.18 2.01
CA ARG A 203 -15.39 -2.17 3.07
C ARG A 203 -15.18 -2.82 4.45
N GLY A 204 -14.54 -2.07 5.36
CA GLY A 204 -14.30 -2.51 6.75
C GLY A 204 -13.12 -3.47 6.86
N VAL A 205 -13.10 -4.25 7.93
CA VAL A 205 -12.03 -5.20 8.23
C VAL A 205 -12.42 -6.59 7.71
N ILE A 206 -11.58 -7.16 6.85
CA ILE A 206 -11.70 -8.52 6.35
C ILE A 206 -10.70 -9.39 7.11
N PRO A 207 -11.13 -10.49 7.75
CA PRO A 207 -10.24 -11.32 8.55
C PRO A 207 -9.15 -11.99 7.71
N SER A 208 -8.05 -12.38 8.36
CA SER A 208 -6.97 -13.15 7.75
C SER A 208 -7.47 -14.53 7.27
N ASP A 209 -6.72 -15.13 6.35
CA ASP A 209 -6.96 -16.49 5.84
C ASP A 209 -8.37 -16.69 5.30
N SER A 210 -8.89 -15.68 4.59
CA SER A 210 -10.26 -15.72 4.09
C SER A 210 -10.35 -15.45 2.58
N ILE A 211 -11.55 -15.69 2.04
CA ILE A 211 -11.95 -15.34 0.69
C ILE A 211 -13.17 -14.44 0.79
N PHE A 212 -13.05 -13.23 0.27
CA PHE A 212 -14.17 -12.30 0.10
C PHE A 212 -14.80 -12.54 -1.28
N LYS A 213 -16.07 -12.94 -1.31
CA LYS A 213 -16.83 -13.25 -2.52
C LYS A 213 -17.92 -12.22 -2.81
N ASP A 214 -18.69 -12.47 -3.84
CA ASP A 214 -19.83 -11.65 -4.22
C ASP A 214 -20.86 -11.53 -3.09
N GLY A 215 -21.48 -10.36 -2.98
CA GLY A 215 -22.52 -10.11 -1.97
C GLY A 215 -22.01 -10.00 -0.54
N ASP A 216 -20.72 -9.63 -0.37
CA ASP A 216 -20.05 -9.48 0.93
C ASP A 216 -19.90 -10.80 1.72
N GLU A 217 -20.01 -11.97 1.05
CA GLU A 217 -19.75 -13.26 1.65
C GLU A 217 -18.28 -13.44 1.98
N ILE A 218 -17.96 -13.77 3.23
CA ILE A 218 -16.60 -14.08 3.69
C ILE A 218 -16.53 -15.56 4.07
N VAL A 219 -15.58 -16.28 3.47
CA VAL A 219 -15.32 -17.69 3.74
C VAL A 219 -13.89 -17.84 4.25
N ILE A 220 -13.73 -18.46 5.41
CA ILE A 220 -12.39 -18.77 5.97
C ILE A 220 -11.77 -19.90 5.14
N LYS A 221 -10.52 -19.73 4.74
CA LYS A 221 -9.74 -20.78 4.05
C LYS A 221 -9.51 -21.97 5.00
N ARG A 222 -9.53 -23.17 4.46
CA ARG A 222 -9.27 -24.42 5.19
C ARG A 222 -7.82 -24.84 5.04
#